data_cbda4733f274fa94d5ecc2eef9da5469
#
_entry.id   cbda4733f274fa94d5ecc2eef9da5469
#
_cell.length_a   1.000
_cell.length_b   1.000
_cell.length_c   1.000
_cell.angle_alpha   90.00
_cell.angle_beta   90.00
_cell.angle_gamma   90.00
#
_symmetry.space_group_name_H-M   'P 1'
#
loop_
_entity.id
_entity.type
_entity.pdbx_description
1 polymer ?
#
loop_
_entity_poly.entity_id
_entity_poly.type
_entity_poly.pdbx_seq_one_letter_code
_entity_poly.pdbx_strand_id
1 'polypeptide(L)'
;MNNNLKITADEGYWFGLGAFETIWVYKNKAVFIEEHLDRLKNAVFYLNIVQEPIDQWIDKRKKEIEKYISENPMENGVLKLTVSKENITITSRKNTYTTEQYEKGFELEY
;
A
#
# COMPACT_ATOMS: atom_id res chain seq x y z
N MET A 1 3.87 -8.35 -26.61
CA MET A 1 3.54 -8.47 -26.08
C MET A 1 3.06 -8.82 -25.94
N ASN A 2 2.84 -9.05 -25.86
CA ASN A 2 2.43 -9.28 -25.47
C ASN A 2 2.10 -9.70 -25.02
N ASN A 3 1.94 -9.94 -24.87
CA ASN A 3 1.54 -10.22 -24.30
C ASN A 3 1.51 -10.30 -23.68
N ASN A 4 1.96 -10.25 -23.84
CA ASN A 4 1.97 -10.14 -22.92
C ASN A 4 1.62 -9.62 -22.21
N LEU A 5 1.58 -9.38 -22.47
CA LEU A 5 1.14 -8.65 -21.72
C LEU A 5 0.06 -9.06 -20.98
N LYS A 6 -0.38 -10.04 -20.88
CA LYS A 6 -1.20 -10.41 -20.01
C LYS A 6 -0.85 -9.98 -18.83
N ILE A 7 -0.42 -9.00 -18.73
CA ILE A 7 -0.09 -8.39 -17.63
C ILE A 7 -1.00 -8.55 -16.54
N THR A 8 -0.59 -9.03 -15.43
CA THR A 8 -1.41 -9.14 -14.26
C THR A 8 -1.65 -7.77 -13.68
N ALA A 9 -2.61 -7.67 -12.80
CA ALA A 9 -2.87 -6.42 -12.14
C ALA A 9 -1.64 -5.91 -11.43
N ASP A 10 -0.83 -6.80 -10.92
CA ASP A 10 0.37 -6.37 -10.25
C ASP A 10 1.32 -5.70 -11.19
N GLU A 11 1.30 -6.08 -12.43
CA GLU A 11 2.16 -5.47 -13.40
C GLU A 11 1.55 -4.22 -13.99
N GLY A 12 0.27 -4.02 -13.79
CA GLY A 12 -0.41 -2.90 -14.37
C GLY A 12 0.17 -1.57 -13.99
N TYR A 13 0.56 -1.42 -12.74
CA TYR A 13 1.06 -0.12 -12.31
C TYR A 13 2.45 0.17 -12.86
N TRP A 14 3.16 -0.81 -13.35
CA TRP A 14 4.43 -0.59 -14.00
C TRP A 14 4.24 0.19 -15.29
N PHE A 15 3.04 0.14 -15.82
CA PHE A 15 2.71 0.82 -17.06
C PHE A 15 1.75 1.97 -16.83
N GLY A 16 1.59 2.38 -15.59
CA GLY A 16 0.70 3.47 -15.30
C GLY A 16 -0.75 3.08 -15.18
N LEU A 17 -1.03 1.79 -15.08
CA LEU A 17 -2.40 1.30 -14.97
C LEU A 17 -2.85 1.10 -13.55
N GLY A 18 -1.99 1.37 -12.58
CA GLY A 18 -2.33 1.18 -11.18
C GLY A 18 -1.38 1.91 -10.29
N ALA A 19 -1.62 1.82 -8.99
CA ALA A 19 -0.81 2.50 -8.00
C ALA A 19 -0.64 1.61 -6.79
N PHE A 20 0.42 1.84 -6.03
CA PHE A 20 0.59 1.10 -4.80
C PHE A 20 1.28 1.97 -3.76
N GLU A 21 1.06 1.61 -2.50
CA GLU A 21 1.70 2.26 -1.37
C GLU A 21 2.28 1.19 -0.47
N THR A 22 3.49 1.43 0.02
CA THR A 22 4.14 0.56 0.98
C THR A 22 4.16 1.31 2.30
N ILE A 23 3.47 0.78 3.29
CA ILE A 23 3.20 1.49 4.53
C ILE A 23 3.82 0.74 5.70
N TRP A 24 4.65 1.44 6.46
CA TRP A 24 5.23 0.86 7.66
C TRP A 24 4.14 0.78 8.72
N VAL A 25 4.06 -0.36 9.40
CA VAL A 25 3.13 -0.56 10.51
C VAL A 25 3.96 -0.76 11.76
N TYR A 26 3.72 0.08 12.76
CA TYR A 26 4.46 0.01 14.01
C TYR A 26 3.48 0.01 15.16
N LYS A 27 3.60 -0.97 16.04
CA LYS A 27 2.69 -1.12 17.17
C LYS A 27 1.24 -1.09 16.72
N ASN A 28 0.98 -1.85 15.67
CA ASN A 28 -0.36 -2.02 15.10
C ASN A 28 -0.96 -0.73 14.54
N LYS A 29 -0.13 0.21 14.14
CA LYS A 29 -0.62 1.44 13.55
C LYS A 29 0.14 1.74 12.27
N ALA A 30 -0.60 2.14 11.26
CA ALA A 30 -0.01 2.53 9.99
C ALA A 30 0.68 3.88 10.16
N VAL A 31 1.97 3.92 9.90
CA VAL A 31 2.75 5.13 10.08
C VAL A 31 2.56 6.03 8.87
N PHE A 32 2.29 7.31 9.12
CA PHE A 32 2.07 8.31 8.07
C PHE A 32 0.92 7.93 7.17
N ILE A 33 -0.17 7.39 7.76
CA ILE A 33 -1.28 6.91 6.95
C ILE A 33 -1.89 8.04 6.11
N GLU A 34 -2.01 9.24 6.64
CA GLU A 34 -2.63 10.32 5.91
C GLU A 34 -1.79 10.72 4.70
N GLU A 35 -0.47 10.75 4.86
CA GLU A 35 0.41 11.08 3.75
C GLU A 35 0.38 10.02 2.67
N HIS A 36 0.32 8.75 3.08
CA HIS A 36 0.21 7.66 2.11
C HIS A 36 -1.10 7.75 1.34
N LEU A 37 -2.19 8.03 2.05
CA LEU A 37 -3.49 8.12 1.39
C LEU A 37 -3.58 9.32 0.47
N ASP A 38 -2.94 10.41 0.85
CA ASP A 38 -2.92 11.60 0.03
C ASP A 38 -2.19 11.33 -1.28
N ARG A 39 -1.06 10.66 -1.20
CA ARG A 39 -0.30 10.30 -2.39
C ARG A 39 -1.08 9.32 -3.25
N LEU A 40 -1.74 8.35 -2.61
CA LEU A 40 -2.56 7.40 -3.35
C LEU A 40 -3.70 8.09 -4.05
N LYS A 41 -4.34 9.04 -3.37
CA LYS A 41 -5.43 9.81 -3.95
C LYS A 41 -5.00 10.50 -5.23
N ASN A 42 -3.83 11.13 -5.18
CA ASN A 42 -3.34 11.82 -6.36
C ASN A 42 -3.04 10.85 -7.49
N ALA A 43 -2.46 9.71 -7.16
CA ALA A 43 -2.11 8.74 -8.19
C ALA A 43 -3.36 8.16 -8.87
N VAL A 44 -4.35 7.77 -8.08
CA VAL A 44 -5.54 7.16 -8.68
C VAL A 44 -6.37 8.20 -9.44
N PHE A 45 -6.35 9.44 -9.00
CA PHE A 45 -7.03 10.49 -9.72
C PHE A 45 -6.34 10.72 -11.07
N TYR A 46 -5.04 10.79 -11.05
CA TYR A 46 -4.28 10.98 -12.28
C TYR A 46 -4.51 9.83 -13.25
N LEU A 47 -4.58 8.60 -12.75
CA LEU A 47 -4.77 7.44 -13.60
C LEU A 47 -6.23 7.24 -14.00
N ASN A 48 -7.13 8.00 -13.38
CA ASN A 48 -8.55 7.93 -13.68
C ASN A 48 -9.12 6.52 -13.54
N ILE A 49 -8.76 5.85 -12.47
CA ILE A 49 -9.19 4.48 -12.24
C ILE A 49 -10.27 4.36 -11.17
N VAL A 50 -10.68 5.46 -10.57
CA VAL A 50 -11.71 5.45 -9.53
C VAL A 50 -13.00 6.01 -10.10
N GLN A 51 -14.10 5.26 -9.93
CA GLN A 51 -15.38 5.61 -10.51
C GLN A 51 -16.32 6.35 -9.58
N GLU A 52 -15.98 6.46 -8.31
CA GLU A 52 -16.82 7.14 -7.34
C GLU A 52 -16.10 8.38 -6.83
N PRO A 53 -16.76 9.23 -6.05
CA PRO A 53 -16.08 10.42 -5.51
C PRO A 53 -14.81 10.03 -4.80
N ILE A 54 -13.73 10.70 -5.14
CA ILE A 54 -12.41 10.27 -4.70
C ILE A 54 -12.25 10.30 -3.19
N ASP A 55 -12.85 11.27 -2.52
CA ASP A 55 -12.71 11.35 -1.07
C ASP A 55 -13.41 10.19 -0.37
N GLN A 56 -14.55 9.75 -0.91
CA GLN A 56 -15.22 8.59 -0.36
C GLN A 56 -14.40 7.33 -0.59
N TRP A 57 -13.80 7.24 -1.76
CA TRP A 57 -13.00 6.09 -2.11
C TRP A 57 -11.78 5.98 -1.19
N ILE A 58 -11.13 7.10 -0.90
CA ILE A 58 -9.97 7.12 -0.01
C ILE A 58 -10.38 6.75 1.40
N ASP A 59 -11.53 7.23 1.85
CA ASP A 59 -12.01 6.91 3.18
C ASP A 59 -12.24 5.41 3.35
N LYS A 60 -12.77 4.77 2.31
CA LYS A 60 -12.94 3.32 2.34
C LYS A 60 -11.61 2.60 2.41
N ARG A 61 -10.61 3.11 1.70
CA ARG A 61 -9.28 2.48 1.74
C ARG A 61 -8.69 2.59 3.14
N LYS A 62 -8.86 3.73 3.78
CA LYS A 62 -8.36 3.90 5.12
C LYS A 62 -9.00 2.90 6.07
N LYS A 63 -10.30 2.72 5.97
CA LYS A 63 -11.00 1.77 6.84
C LYS A 63 -10.56 0.34 6.56
N GLU A 64 -10.32 0.01 5.30
CA GLU A 64 -9.83 -1.32 4.96
C GLU A 64 -8.45 -1.58 5.53
N ILE A 65 -7.59 -0.58 5.50
CA ILE A 65 -6.25 -0.73 6.07
C ILE A 65 -6.35 -0.94 7.58
N GLU A 66 -7.18 -0.16 8.23
CA GLU A 66 -7.34 -0.27 9.67
C GLU A 66 -7.93 -1.63 10.06
N LYS A 67 -8.90 -2.09 9.29
CA LYS A 67 -9.47 -3.40 9.54
C LYS A 67 -8.45 -4.50 9.31
N TYR A 68 -7.67 -4.39 8.24
CA TYR A 68 -6.65 -5.37 7.95
C TYR A 68 -5.65 -5.48 9.09
N ILE A 69 -5.19 -4.36 9.61
CA ILE A 69 -4.24 -4.37 10.72
C ILE A 69 -4.88 -4.95 11.97
N SER A 70 -6.16 -4.66 12.19
CA SER A 70 -6.87 -5.22 13.32
C SER A 70 -6.93 -6.74 13.25
N GLU A 71 -7.08 -7.27 12.05
CA GLU A 71 -7.16 -8.71 11.85
C GLU A 71 -5.79 -9.37 11.71
N ASN A 72 -4.78 -8.58 11.44
CA ASN A 72 -3.42 -9.09 11.24
C ASN A 72 -2.45 -8.21 12.03
N PRO A 73 -2.47 -8.30 13.35
CA PRO A 73 -1.67 -7.38 14.18
C PRO A 73 -0.18 -7.51 13.91
N MET A 74 0.50 -6.38 13.92
CA MET A 74 1.93 -6.34 13.68
C MET A 74 2.56 -5.34 14.62
N GLU A 75 3.56 -5.80 15.37
CA GLU A 75 4.34 -4.88 16.18
C GLU A 75 5.21 -4.03 15.27
N ASN A 76 5.77 -4.63 14.24
CA ASN A 76 6.64 -3.95 13.29
C ASN A 76 6.53 -4.70 11.97
N GLY A 77 6.03 -4.06 10.96
CA GLY A 77 5.85 -4.72 9.69
C GLY A 77 5.64 -3.74 8.56
N VAL A 78 5.35 -4.30 7.41
CA VAL A 78 5.12 -3.51 6.21
C VAL A 78 3.84 -4.01 5.57
N LEU A 79 3.00 -3.08 5.20
CA LEU A 79 1.75 -3.36 4.52
C LEU A 79 1.84 -2.78 3.13
N LYS A 80 1.42 -3.55 2.15
CA LYS A 80 1.40 -3.07 0.77
C LYS A 80 -0.02 -3.03 0.26
N LEU A 81 -0.44 -1.86 -0.17
CA LEU A 81 -1.75 -1.65 -0.76
C LEU A 81 -1.55 -1.45 -2.25
N THR A 82 -2.20 -2.27 -3.06
CA THR A 82 -2.10 -2.18 -4.51
C THR A 82 -3.47 -1.94 -5.08
N VAL A 83 -3.58 -0.95 -5.96
CA VAL A 83 -4.85 -0.56 -6.55
C VAL A 83 -4.71 -0.49 -8.05
N SER A 84 -5.60 -1.17 -8.75
CA SER A 84 -5.72 -1.01 -10.19
C SER A 84 -7.19 -0.80 -10.48
N LYS A 85 -7.52 -0.63 -11.73
CA LYS A 85 -8.90 -0.32 -12.09
C LYS A 85 -9.88 -1.36 -11.56
N GLU A 86 -9.47 -2.61 -11.53
CA GLU A 86 -10.38 -3.69 -11.15
C GLU A 86 -9.99 -4.42 -9.88
N ASN A 87 -8.85 -4.10 -9.30
CA ASN A 87 -8.35 -4.86 -8.16
C ASN A 87 -7.80 -3.99 -7.07
N ILE A 88 -8.09 -4.37 -5.85
CA ILE A 88 -7.50 -3.73 -4.68
C ILE A 88 -7.02 -4.87 -3.82
N THR A 89 -5.73 -4.88 -3.50
CA THR A 89 -5.17 -5.94 -2.66
C THR A 89 -4.36 -5.32 -1.54
N ILE A 90 -4.39 -5.99 -0.39
CA ILE A 90 -3.59 -5.60 0.76
C ILE A 90 -2.83 -6.83 1.19
N THR A 91 -1.52 -6.71 1.26
CA THR A 91 -0.67 -7.77 1.76
C THR A 91 0.25 -7.20 2.81
N SER A 92 0.86 -8.07 3.60
CA SER A 92 1.76 -7.58 4.64
C SER A 92 2.83 -8.61 4.92
N ARG A 93 3.89 -8.13 5.54
CA ARG A 93 4.91 -9.01 6.08
C ARG A 93 5.44 -8.35 7.34
N LYS A 94 5.88 -9.17 8.26
CA LYS A 94 6.45 -8.66 9.50
C LYS A 94 7.93 -8.42 9.31
N ASN A 95 8.42 -7.37 9.92
CA ASN A 95 9.84 -7.13 9.93
C ASN A 95 10.46 -7.99 11.00
N THR A 96 11.59 -8.60 10.68
CA THR A 96 12.24 -9.51 11.61
C THR A 96 13.52 -8.92 12.17
N TYR A 97 13.76 -7.63 11.91
CA TYR A 97 14.97 -7.00 12.40
C TYR A 97 14.86 -6.76 13.89
N THR A 98 15.97 -6.94 14.57
CA THR A 98 16.02 -6.64 16.00
C THR A 98 16.38 -5.19 16.18
N THR A 99 16.19 -4.69 17.39
CA THR A 99 16.58 -3.33 17.71
C THR A 99 18.07 -3.13 17.43
N GLU A 100 18.86 -4.14 17.72
CA GLU A 100 20.28 -4.06 17.49
C GLU A 100 20.60 -3.81 16.03
N GLN A 101 19.89 -4.48 15.16
CA GLN A 101 20.08 -4.32 13.73
C GLN A 101 19.71 -2.92 13.27
N TYR A 102 18.68 -2.38 13.85
CA TYR A 102 18.32 -1.00 13.54
C TYR A 102 19.40 -0.05 13.96
N GLU A 103 19.95 -0.26 15.14
CA GLU A 103 20.97 0.63 15.64
C GLU A 103 22.22 0.64 14.79
N LYS A 104 22.41 -0.36 13.99
CA LYS A 104 23.54 -0.41 13.09
C LYS A 104 23.27 0.26 11.75
N GLY A 105 22.20 1.01 11.68
CA GLY A 105 21.91 1.74 10.46
C GLY A 105 21.27 0.95 9.39
N PHE A 106 20.71 -0.19 9.79
CA PHE A 106 20.16 -1.08 8.83
C PHE A 106 18.93 -0.52 8.15
N GLU A 107 18.32 0.41 8.77
CA GLU A 107 17.13 1.01 8.26
C GLU A 107 17.34 1.70 6.94
N LEU A 108 18.54 1.85 6.53
CA LEU A 108 18.79 2.50 5.27
C LEU A 108 18.17 1.79 4.11
N GLU A 109 17.75 0.59 4.34
CA GLU A 109 17.18 -0.19 3.27
C GLU A 109 15.81 0.24 2.84
N TYR A 110 15.21 1.17 3.50
CA TYR A 110 13.95 1.66 3.07
C TYR A 110 14.11 2.67 1.95
#